data_c5d6578c27ba5fcfc13c34277b485bea
#
_entry.id   c5d6578c27ba5fcfc13c34277b485bea
#
_cell.length_a   1.000
_cell.length_b   1.000
_cell.length_c   1.000
_cell.angle_alpha   90.00
_cell.angle_beta   90.00
_cell.angle_gamma   90.00
#
_symmetry.space_group_name_H-M   'P 1'
#
loop_
_entity.id
_entity.type
_entity.pdbx_description
1 polymer ?
#
loop_
_entity_poly.entity_id
_entity_poly.type
_entity_poly.pdbx_seq_one_letter_code
_entity_poly.pdbx_strand_id
1 'polypeptide(L)' 'MNVEHIIDMARQVGASDVHLVCGLPVKFRLAGCLENAGVDGDAPLSHDDCEQLARRLAG' A
#
# COMPACT_ATOMS: atom_id res chain seq x y z
N MET A 1 -4.37 -8.09 -6.74
CA MET A 1 -3.88 -7.56 -5.45
C MET A 1 -5.00 -7.64 -4.42
N ASN A 2 -4.69 -8.04 -3.20
CA ASN A 2 -5.67 -8.10 -2.14
C ASN A 2 -5.54 -6.85 -1.24
N VAL A 3 -6.51 -5.95 -1.36
CA VAL A 3 -6.50 -4.67 -0.61
C VAL A 3 -6.57 -4.91 0.90
N GLU A 4 -7.36 -5.88 1.33
CA GLU A 4 -7.50 -6.18 2.77
C GLU A 4 -6.19 -6.67 3.36
N HIS A 5 -5.42 -7.42 2.59
CA HIS A 5 -4.10 -7.87 3.01
C HIS A 5 -3.15 -6.68 3.23
N ILE A 6 -3.20 -5.69 2.35
CA ILE A 6 -2.38 -4.48 2.48
C ILE A 6 -2.75 -3.71 3.75
N ILE A 7 -4.04 -3.55 4.01
CA ILE A 7 -4.52 -2.87 5.21
C ILE A 7 -4.08 -3.61 6.47
N ASP A 8 -4.21 -4.92 6.47
CA ASP A 8 -3.78 -5.74 7.61
C ASP A 8 -2.28 -5.63 7.86
N MET A 9 -1.48 -5.68 6.80
CA MET A 9 -0.03 -5.49 6.91
C MET A 9 0.32 -4.15 7.51
N ALA A 10 -0.34 -3.08 7.06
CA ALA A 10 -0.11 -1.74 7.58
C ALA A 10 -0.40 -1.67 9.08
N ARG A 11 -1.47 -2.31 9.52
CA ARG A 11 -1.82 -2.37 10.94
C ARG A 11 -0.81 -3.16 11.76
N GLN A 12 -0.37 -4.30 11.23
CA GLN A 12 0.58 -5.18 11.94
C GLN A 12 1.93 -4.50 12.16
N VAL A 13 2.39 -3.72 11.20
CA VAL A 13 3.68 -3.03 11.31
C VAL A 13 3.57 -1.64 11.94
N GLY A 14 2.35 -1.17 12.20
CA GLY A 14 2.14 0.14 12.82
C GLY A 14 2.40 1.30 11.88
N ALA A 15 2.09 1.14 10.60
CA ALA A 15 2.29 2.20 9.61
C ALA A 15 1.39 3.40 9.91
N SER A 16 1.94 4.61 9.85
CA SER A 16 1.16 5.84 10.02
C SER A 16 0.47 6.26 8.74
N ASP A 17 1.02 5.89 7.57
CA ASP A 17 0.46 6.21 6.27
C ASP A 17 0.72 5.08 5.29
N VAL A 18 -0.15 4.96 4.29
CA VAL A 18 0.04 4.06 3.15
C VAL A 18 0.13 4.93 1.90
N HIS A 19 1.21 4.81 1.16
CA HIS A 19 1.45 5.58 -0.05
C HIS A 19 1.20 4.73 -1.29
N LEU A 20 0.28 5.18 -2.12
CA LEU A 20 -0.17 4.47 -3.33
C LEU A 20 0.04 5.37 -4.54
N VAL A 21 1.03 5.03 -5.35
CA VAL A 21 1.34 5.77 -6.58
C VAL A 21 1.39 4.76 -7.73
N CYS A 22 0.62 5.02 -8.79
CA CYS A 22 0.62 4.14 -9.97
C CYS A 22 2.02 4.04 -10.56
N GLY A 23 2.44 2.83 -10.87
CA GLY A 23 3.77 2.57 -11.41
C GLY A 23 4.85 2.39 -10.36
N LEU A 24 4.52 2.52 -9.08
CA LEU A 24 5.45 2.30 -7.98
C LEU A 24 4.90 1.25 -7.02
N PRO A 25 5.78 0.55 -6.27
CA PRO A 25 5.33 -0.38 -5.25
C PRO A 25 4.55 0.34 -4.13
N VAL A 26 3.72 -0.43 -3.42
CA VAL A 26 3.07 0.07 -2.20
C VAL A 26 4.14 0.43 -1.18
N LYS A 27 4.01 1.58 -0.55
CA LYS A 27 4.94 2.03 0.49
C LYS A 27 4.19 2.37 1.77
N PHE A 28 4.82 2.05 2.90
CA PHE A 28 4.32 2.41 4.23
C PHE A 28 5.25 3.43 4.86
N ARG A 29 4.67 4.36 5.61
CA ARG A 29 5.47 5.26 6.45
C ARG A 29 5.60 4.62 7.82
N LEU A 30 6.85 4.29 8.18
CA LEU A 30 7.18 3.66 9.46
C LEU A 30 8.19 4.54 10.20
N ALA A 31 7.84 4.98 11.41
CA ALA A 31 8.72 5.82 12.23
C ALA A 31 9.26 7.05 11.48
N GLY A 32 8.43 7.66 10.65
CA GLY A 32 8.81 8.83 9.85
C GLY A 32 9.54 8.53 8.56
N CYS A 33 9.86 7.26 8.29
CA CYS A 33 10.54 6.85 7.06
C CYS A 33 9.58 6.13 6.13
N LEU A 34 9.69 6.43 4.84
CA LEU A 34 8.89 5.77 3.81
C LEU A 34 9.66 4.55 3.30
N GLU A 35 9.04 3.36 3.41
CA GLU A 35 9.67 2.10 3.03
C GLU A 35 8.74 1.28 2.15
N ASN A 36 9.31 0.46 1.26
CA ASN A 36 8.52 -0.47 0.47
C ASN A 36 7.85 -1.50 1.38
N ALA A 37 6.58 -1.77 1.11
CA ALA A 37 5.78 -2.65 1.96
C ALA A 37 6.02 -4.14 1.70
N GLY A 38 6.69 -4.51 0.61
CA GLY A 38 6.90 -5.91 0.24
C GLY A 38 5.67 -6.58 -0.34
N VAL A 39 4.67 -5.83 -0.72
CA VAL A 39 3.45 -6.38 -1.34
C VAL A 39 3.79 -6.92 -2.72
N ASP A 40 3.44 -8.18 -2.97
CA ASP A 40 3.72 -8.87 -4.25
C ASP A 40 5.19 -8.74 -4.68
N GLY A 41 6.13 -8.80 -3.73
CA GLY A 41 7.55 -8.66 -4.02
C GLY A 41 7.94 -7.26 -4.50
N ASP A 42 7.24 -6.22 -4.03
CA ASP A 42 7.42 -4.83 -4.44
C ASP A 42 7.09 -4.56 -5.92
N ALA A 43 6.18 -5.34 -6.47
CA ALA A 43 5.70 -5.11 -7.84
C ALA A 43 5.02 -3.73 -7.94
N PRO A 44 5.26 -2.99 -9.05
CA PRO A 44 4.59 -1.70 -9.25
C PRO A 44 3.07 -1.86 -9.30
N LEU A 45 2.37 -0.87 -8.75
CA LEU A 45 0.92 -0.84 -8.80
C LEU A 45 0.45 -0.59 -10.23
N SER A 46 -0.49 -1.42 -10.71
CA SER A 46 -1.16 -1.19 -11.98
C SER A 46 -2.22 -0.09 -11.79
N HIS A 47 -2.73 0.42 -12.91
CA HIS A 47 -3.83 1.39 -12.87
C HIS A 47 -5.05 0.82 -12.16
N ASP A 48 -5.40 -0.45 -12.46
CA ASP A 48 -6.53 -1.12 -11.81
C ASP A 48 -6.31 -1.28 -10.32
N ASP A 49 -5.10 -1.64 -9.90
CA ASP A 49 -4.75 -1.76 -8.49
C ASP A 49 -4.93 -0.44 -7.76
N CYS A 50 -4.44 0.65 -8.34
CA CYS A 50 -4.59 2.00 -7.78
C CYS A 50 -6.05 2.37 -7.63
N GLU A 51 -6.87 2.08 -8.63
CA GLU A 51 -8.29 2.39 -8.61
C GLU A 51 -9.00 1.61 -7.49
N GLN A 52 -8.73 0.31 -7.38
CA GLN A 52 -9.32 -0.51 -6.33
C GLN A 52 -8.94 -0.03 -4.93
N LEU A 53 -7.67 0.30 -4.74
CA LEU A 53 -7.18 0.78 -3.45
C LEU A 53 -7.78 2.15 -3.10
N ALA A 54 -7.88 3.04 -4.07
CA ALA A 54 -8.49 4.36 -3.85
C ALA A 54 -9.95 4.23 -3.43
N ARG A 55 -10.71 3.36 -4.09
CA ARG A 55 -12.11 3.11 -3.74
C ARG A 55 -12.24 2.54 -2.34
N ARG A 56 -11.40 1.59 -2.00
CA ARG A 56 -11.45 0.90 -0.70
C ARG A 56 -11.10 1.85 0.44
N LEU A 57 -10.08 2.68 0.26
CA LEU A 57 -9.59 3.60 1.29
C LEU A 57 -10.42 4.87 1.39
N ALA A 58 -11.07 5.27 0.31
CA ALA A 58 -11.95 6.45 0.32
C ALA A 58 -13.29 6.18 1.00
N GLY A 59 -13.58 4.95 1.28
CA GLY A 59 -14.77 4.58 1.99
C GLY A 59 -15.87 4.04 1.17
#